data_9ab8ae97e4d87a54187d5cebc8fd98d7
#
_entry.id   9ab8ae97e4d87a54187d5cebc8fd98d7
#
_cell.length_a   1.000
_cell.length_b   1.000
_cell.length_c   1.000
_cell.angle_alpha   90.00
_cell.angle_beta   90.00
_cell.angle_gamma   90.00
#
_symmetry.space_group_name_H-M   'P 1'
#
loop_
_entity.id
_entity.type
_entity.pdbx_description
1 polymer ?
#
loop_
_entity_poly.entity_id
_entity_poly.type
_entity_poly.pdbx_seq_one_letter_code
_entity_poly.pdbx_strand_id
1 'polypeptide(L)'
;MEWQQDCWSIELPLAQVGYFRAKPYLLNSDHHQIWPEGSDSGVSVHPNFTRSANTIYCAWIRLFGDSKFLSNTISQRSNPHHQPLDEKGYSVIPPSGKIRDLIKELPHIVDTLGCQIIHLLPINPTPTTYARFGRFGSPYAAQNLMAVDPALVEFDQSSTGIDQFQELTEAVHAKGARVFIDLVANHTGWGADIHENHPDWYEREPSGQFISPGAWGNIWGDLVELNQSNPDIWKYLADVFLVWCRRGVDGFRCDAGYMVPLEAWQFIISRVREEYPDTIFLLEGLGGAWEATENLLTDGGMQWAYSELFQEFNGPSLHRYLDHCIKQSPRVGTLVHYSETHDNNRLAHRGRTWSLLRNRLSALTSVNGGFAFTCGVEWLASEKIIVHECTGMNWGAEDNIVHELARLNRLLTTHPCFFDEAILKGLDAGSDSIYLMERTSSDASRRLWILVNTHESQEITAKLDPGLFHTAKHPPSIELLG
;
A
#
# COMPACT_ATOMS: atom_id res chain seq x y z
N MET A 1 19.72 -21.30 -26.41
CA MET A 1 18.46 -22.07 -26.26
C MET A 1 18.75 -23.53 -26.57
N GLU A 2 18.20 -24.42 -25.79
CA GLU A 2 18.36 -25.86 -25.95
C GLU A 2 17.01 -26.48 -26.36
N TRP A 3 17.05 -27.50 -27.23
CA TRP A 3 15.82 -28.24 -27.61
C TRP A 3 15.54 -29.33 -26.58
N GLN A 4 14.44 -29.22 -25.86
CA GLN A 4 14.03 -30.17 -24.83
C GLN A 4 12.51 -30.38 -24.88
N GLN A 5 12.06 -31.63 -24.77
CA GLN A 5 10.64 -31.98 -24.70
C GLN A 5 9.75 -31.31 -25.76
N ASP A 6 10.21 -31.34 -27.02
CA ASP A 6 9.54 -30.73 -28.18
C ASP A 6 9.40 -29.20 -28.13
N CYS A 7 10.19 -28.48 -27.33
CA CYS A 7 10.27 -27.03 -27.31
C CYS A 7 11.73 -26.52 -27.17
N TRP A 8 11.95 -25.30 -27.61
CA TRP A 8 13.19 -24.57 -27.32
C TRP A 8 13.12 -23.91 -25.96
N SER A 9 14.06 -24.18 -25.08
CA SER A 9 14.14 -23.61 -23.73
C SER A 9 15.47 -22.86 -23.51
N ILE A 10 15.42 -21.86 -22.63
CA ILE A 10 16.58 -21.13 -22.15
C ILE A 10 16.32 -20.68 -20.70
N GLU A 11 17.30 -20.85 -19.84
CA GLU A 11 17.31 -20.27 -18.50
C GLU A 11 18.07 -18.95 -18.54
N LEU A 12 17.45 -17.88 -18.09
CA LEU A 12 18.04 -16.55 -17.99
C LEU A 12 18.15 -16.16 -16.50
N PRO A 13 19.36 -16.04 -15.94
CA PRO A 13 19.53 -15.58 -14.57
C PRO A 13 19.20 -14.08 -14.49
N LEU A 14 18.19 -13.72 -13.70
CA LEU A 14 17.80 -12.34 -13.44
C LEU A 14 18.25 -11.98 -12.01
N ALA A 15 19.39 -11.27 -11.92
CA ALA A 15 20.04 -10.96 -10.64
C ALA A 15 19.74 -9.53 -10.13
N GLN A 16 19.00 -8.74 -10.90
CA GLN A 16 18.65 -7.36 -10.53
C GLN A 16 17.15 -7.23 -10.29
N VAL A 17 16.79 -6.41 -9.33
CA VAL A 17 15.39 -6.00 -9.09
C VAL A 17 14.91 -5.15 -10.26
N GLY A 18 13.70 -5.44 -10.76
CA GLY A 18 13.14 -4.71 -11.88
C GLY A 18 12.15 -5.54 -12.68
N TYR A 19 11.67 -4.98 -13.77
CA TYR A 19 10.81 -5.66 -14.72
C TYR A 19 11.60 -5.98 -16.00
N PHE A 20 11.56 -7.23 -16.42
CA PHE A 20 12.31 -7.72 -17.58
C PHE A 20 11.36 -8.26 -18.63
N ARG A 21 11.67 -8.02 -19.90
CA ARG A 21 10.94 -8.57 -21.06
C ARG A 21 11.87 -9.39 -21.92
N ALA A 22 11.37 -10.50 -22.43
CA ALA A 22 12.05 -11.34 -23.38
C ALA A 22 11.11 -11.78 -24.51
N LYS A 23 11.65 -11.83 -25.70
CA LYS A 23 10.97 -12.39 -26.88
C LYS A 23 11.96 -13.18 -27.72
N PRO A 24 11.74 -14.47 -27.99
CA PRO A 24 12.58 -15.24 -28.90
C PRO A 24 12.27 -14.86 -30.34
N TYR A 25 13.24 -15.02 -31.22
CA TYR A 25 13.05 -14.96 -32.67
C TYR A 25 13.77 -16.12 -33.36
N LEU A 26 13.30 -16.45 -34.55
CA LEU A 26 13.95 -17.41 -35.41
C LEU A 26 14.81 -16.67 -36.46
N LEU A 27 15.99 -17.21 -36.74
CA LEU A 27 16.76 -16.82 -37.91
C LEU A 27 16.48 -17.81 -39.06
N ASN A 28 16.03 -17.32 -40.20
CA ASN A 28 15.87 -18.15 -41.40
C ASN A 28 17.23 -18.37 -42.08
N SER A 29 17.25 -19.13 -43.17
CA SER A 29 18.47 -19.41 -43.98
C SER A 29 19.14 -18.16 -44.52
N ASP A 30 18.43 -17.07 -44.67
CA ASP A 30 18.90 -15.78 -45.19
C ASP A 30 19.31 -14.80 -44.06
N HIS A 31 19.37 -15.29 -42.82
CA HIS A 31 19.66 -14.51 -41.60
C HIS A 31 18.60 -13.42 -41.26
N HIS A 32 17.38 -13.52 -41.80
CA HIS A 32 16.30 -12.64 -41.40
C HIS A 32 15.66 -13.12 -40.09
N GLN A 33 15.37 -12.15 -39.20
CA GLN A 33 14.68 -12.41 -37.94
C GLN A 33 13.18 -12.58 -38.19
N ILE A 34 12.60 -13.69 -37.72
CA ILE A 34 11.18 -13.96 -37.71
C ILE A 34 10.71 -13.94 -36.27
N TRP A 35 9.90 -12.95 -35.94
CA TRP A 35 9.34 -12.75 -34.61
C TRP A 35 7.99 -13.45 -34.47
N PRO A 36 7.71 -14.15 -33.35
CA PRO A 36 6.39 -14.71 -33.10
C PRO A 36 5.36 -13.60 -32.88
N GLU A 37 4.11 -13.90 -33.20
CA GLU A 37 3.00 -13.03 -32.88
C GLU A 37 2.77 -12.96 -31.36
N GLY A 38 2.04 -11.91 -30.89
CA GLY A 38 1.72 -11.68 -29.49
C GLY A 38 2.72 -10.78 -28.76
N SER A 39 2.45 -10.54 -27.48
CA SER A 39 3.26 -9.69 -26.61
C SER A 39 4.53 -10.42 -26.13
N ASP A 40 5.50 -9.64 -25.67
CA ASP A 40 6.70 -10.16 -25.01
C ASP A 40 6.35 -10.87 -23.70
N SER A 41 7.15 -11.86 -23.32
CA SER A 41 7.08 -12.46 -22.00
C SER A 41 7.72 -11.55 -20.98
N GLY A 42 6.97 -11.14 -19.96
CA GLY A 42 7.45 -10.27 -18.91
C GLY A 42 7.55 -10.98 -17.57
N VAL A 43 8.51 -10.57 -16.75
CA VAL A 43 8.68 -11.03 -15.37
C VAL A 43 9.15 -9.89 -14.48
N SER A 44 8.54 -9.76 -13.30
CA SER A 44 8.95 -8.83 -12.26
C SER A 44 9.86 -9.55 -11.27
N VAL A 45 11.05 -8.99 -11.03
CA VAL A 45 12.02 -9.51 -10.05
C VAL A 45 11.96 -8.61 -8.82
N HIS A 46 11.58 -9.20 -7.69
CA HIS A 46 11.39 -8.50 -6.44
C HIS A 46 12.61 -8.61 -5.51
N PRO A 47 12.81 -7.66 -4.57
CA PRO A 47 13.83 -7.76 -3.55
C PRO A 47 13.67 -9.02 -2.69
N ASN A 48 14.79 -9.56 -2.19
CA ASN A 48 14.77 -10.80 -1.41
C ASN A 48 13.90 -10.71 -0.14
N PHE A 49 13.80 -9.56 0.49
CA PHE A 49 12.99 -9.40 1.71
C PHE A 49 11.48 -9.53 1.46
N THR A 50 11.03 -9.41 0.20
CA THR A 50 9.59 -9.51 -0.16
C THR A 50 9.15 -10.94 -0.50
N ARG A 51 10.06 -11.91 -0.49
CA ARG A 51 9.79 -13.28 -0.96
C ARG A 51 8.98 -14.13 0.01
N SER A 52 8.99 -13.83 1.30
CA SER A 52 8.29 -14.65 2.29
C SER A 52 6.86 -14.23 2.52
N ALA A 53 6.60 -13.00 2.84
CA ALA A 53 5.27 -12.40 2.95
C ALA A 53 5.42 -10.89 3.05
N ASN A 54 4.32 -10.16 2.86
CA ASN A 54 4.35 -8.71 2.82
C ASN A 54 3.13 -8.16 3.58
N THR A 55 3.13 -8.34 4.90
CA THR A 55 2.08 -7.86 5.79
C THR A 55 2.36 -6.42 6.20
N ILE A 56 1.43 -5.52 5.86
CA ILE A 56 1.61 -4.07 5.99
C ILE A 56 0.63 -3.53 7.04
N TYR A 57 1.16 -2.75 7.98
CA TYR A 57 0.39 -1.94 8.91
C TYR A 57 0.45 -0.48 8.43
N CYS A 58 -0.68 0.06 7.97
CA CYS A 58 -0.77 1.46 7.57
C CYS A 58 -1.01 2.34 8.80
N ALA A 59 0.01 3.07 9.20
CA ALA A 59 0.02 3.88 10.41
C ALA A 59 -0.08 5.37 10.09
N TRP A 60 -0.96 6.06 10.81
CA TRP A 60 -0.98 7.52 10.81
C TRP A 60 -0.50 8.04 12.16
N ILE A 61 0.71 8.59 12.21
CA ILE A 61 1.40 8.99 13.44
C ILE A 61 0.52 9.89 14.32
N ARG A 62 -0.24 10.80 13.72
CA ARG A 62 -1.16 11.72 14.42
C ARG A 62 -2.17 11.01 15.34
N LEU A 63 -2.55 9.78 15.02
CA LEU A 63 -3.52 9.00 15.79
C LEU A 63 -2.92 8.28 17.01
N PHE A 64 -1.60 8.28 17.19
CA PHE A 64 -0.92 7.61 18.31
C PHE A 64 -0.85 8.51 19.56
N GLY A 65 -0.11 8.09 20.57
CA GLY A 65 -0.09 8.77 21.88
C GLY A 65 -1.47 8.76 22.54
N ASP A 66 -1.83 9.83 23.21
CA ASP A 66 -3.14 9.95 23.87
C ASP A 66 -4.30 9.97 22.86
N SER A 67 -4.04 10.38 21.63
CA SER A 67 -5.05 10.44 20.56
C SER A 67 -5.64 9.08 20.24
N LYS A 68 -4.92 7.97 20.43
CA LYS A 68 -5.38 6.61 20.13
C LYS A 68 -6.60 6.16 20.93
N PHE A 69 -6.82 6.78 22.11
CA PHE A 69 -7.93 6.49 23.02
C PHE A 69 -9.16 7.37 22.78
N LEU A 70 -9.09 8.36 21.88
CA LEU A 70 -10.24 9.19 21.58
C LEU A 70 -11.37 8.34 21.02
N SER A 71 -12.59 8.63 21.48
CA SER A 71 -13.82 8.05 20.94
C SER A 71 -14.65 9.16 20.29
N ASN A 72 -15.59 8.78 19.42
CA ASN A 72 -16.45 9.67 18.63
C ASN A 72 -17.15 10.79 19.41
N THR A 73 -17.24 10.68 20.72
CA THR A 73 -17.93 11.64 21.59
C THR A 73 -17.07 12.85 21.95
N ILE A 74 -15.75 12.81 21.72
CA ILE A 74 -14.85 13.92 22.04
C ILE A 74 -14.19 14.40 20.74
N SER A 75 -15.00 15.01 19.89
CA SER A 75 -14.49 15.78 18.76
C SER A 75 -13.60 16.90 19.30
N GLN A 76 -12.32 16.92 18.93
CA GLN A 76 -11.42 18.05 19.22
C GLN A 76 -11.92 19.38 18.62
N ARG A 77 -12.95 19.33 17.75
CA ARG A 77 -13.65 20.50 17.20
C ARG A 77 -14.28 21.41 18.27
N SER A 78 -14.64 20.85 19.42
CA SER A 78 -15.38 21.56 20.48
C SER A 78 -14.59 21.79 21.76
N ASN A 79 -13.24 21.82 21.69
CA ASN A 79 -12.47 22.18 22.86
C ASN A 79 -12.75 23.66 23.23
N PRO A 80 -13.44 23.93 24.35
CA PRO A 80 -13.84 25.29 24.73
C PRO A 80 -12.64 26.22 24.95
N HIS A 81 -11.43 25.69 25.12
CA HIS A 81 -10.22 26.50 25.25
C HIS A 81 -9.69 27.01 23.89
N HIS A 82 -10.04 26.35 22.78
CA HIS A 82 -9.62 26.78 21.46
C HIS A 82 -10.56 27.82 20.85
N GLN A 83 -11.87 27.76 21.16
CA GLN A 83 -12.85 28.66 20.58
C GLN A 83 -12.52 30.16 20.77
N PRO A 84 -12.10 30.65 21.95
CA PRO A 84 -11.78 32.06 22.13
C PRO A 84 -10.52 32.49 21.33
N LEU A 85 -9.65 31.56 20.97
CA LEU A 85 -8.49 31.82 20.14
C LEU A 85 -8.87 31.86 18.67
N ASP A 86 -9.71 30.91 18.22
CA ASP A 86 -10.26 30.86 16.87
C ASP A 86 -11.06 32.15 16.56
N GLU A 87 -11.87 32.64 17.49
CA GLU A 87 -12.63 33.91 17.38
C GLU A 87 -11.72 35.12 17.22
N LYS A 88 -10.49 35.08 17.71
CA LYS A 88 -9.46 36.11 17.55
C LYS A 88 -8.59 35.91 16.31
N GLY A 89 -8.90 34.90 15.47
CA GLY A 89 -8.14 34.61 14.25
C GLY A 89 -6.87 33.78 14.48
N TYR A 90 -6.67 33.19 15.66
CA TYR A 90 -5.56 32.28 15.92
C TYR A 90 -5.96 30.85 15.56
N SER A 91 -5.12 30.19 14.79
CA SER A 91 -5.28 28.78 14.47
C SER A 91 -4.46 27.92 15.43
N VAL A 92 -5.14 27.30 16.38
CA VAL A 92 -4.49 26.37 17.31
C VAL A 92 -4.51 24.95 16.73
N ILE A 93 -3.33 24.33 16.59
CA ILE A 93 -3.18 22.91 16.28
C ILE A 93 -3.16 22.16 17.61
N PRO A 94 -4.15 21.30 17.89
CA PRO A 94 -4.21 20.55 19.14
C PRO A 94 -3.05 19.57 19.25
N PRO A 95 -2.68 19.13 20.47
CA PRO A 95 -1.77 18.01 20.64
C PRO A 95 -2.28 16.77 19.90
N SER A 96 -1.36 16.04 19.27
CA SER A 96 -1.64 14.77 18.59
C SER A 96 -0.46 13.83 18.76
N GLY A 97 -0.56 12.60 18.28
CA GLY A 97 0.51 11.60 18.34
C GLY A 97 1.81 12.08 17.73
N LYS A 98 2.91 11.59 18.27
CA LYS A 98 4.28 11.90 17.88
C LYS A 98 4.97 10.66 17.32
N ILE A 99 6.08 10.86 16.61
CA ILE A 99 6.92 9.77 16.09
C ILE A 99 7.30 8.81 17.22
N ARG A 100 7.76 9.32 18.37
CA ARG A 100 8.14 8.50 19.53
C ARG A 100 6.95 7.76 20.16
N ASP A 101 5.72 8.24 19.98
CA ASP A 101 4.53 7.49 20.43
C ASP A 101 4.30 6.25 19.54
N LEU A 102 4.52 6.34 18.23
CA LEU A 102 4.49 5.16 17.36
C LEU A 102 5.60 4.18 17.71
N ILE A 103 6.83 4.66 18.03
CA ILE A 103 7.94 3.78 18.45
C ILE A 103 7.53 2.94 19.67
N LYS A 104 6.81 3.50 20.63
CA LYS A 104 6.31 2.78 21.83
C LYS A 104 5.36 1.62 21.46
N GLU A 105 4.67 1.71 20.32
CA GLU A 105 3.70 0.70 19.88
C GLU A 105 4.28 -0.35 18.90
N LEU A 106 5.56 -0.25 18.54
CA LEU A 106 6.21 -1.24 17.69
C LEU A 106 6.13 -2.69 18.24
N PRO A 107 6.21 -2.94 19.56
CA PRO A 107 5.98 -4.29 20.09
C PRO A 107 4.58 -4.84 19.77
N HIS A 108 3.56 -4.00 19.79
CA HIS A 108 2.21 -4.42 19.38
C HIS A 108 2.15 -4.70 17.87
N ILE A 109 2.65 -3.79 17.06
CA ILE A 109 2.53 -3.86 15.60
C ILE A 109 3.38 -4.99 15.02
N VAL A 110 4.64 -5.10 15.43
CA VAL A 110 5.59 -6.06 14.86
C VAL A 110 5.56 -7.40 15.59
N ASP A 111 5.65 -7.40 16.95
CA ASP A 111 5.83 -8.65 17.67
C ASP A 111 4.48 -9.34 17.93
N THR A 112 3.41 -8.58 18.22
CA THR A 112 2.07 -9.15 18.49
C THR A 112 1.29 -9.40 17.21
N LEU A 113 1.08 -8.38 16.38
CA LEU A 113 0.33 -8.50 15.12
C LEU A 113 1.12 -9.21 14.01
N GLY A 114 2.45 -9.21 14.08
CA GLY A 114 3.31 -9.85 13.08
C GLY A 114 3.42 -9.09 11.76
N CYS A 115 3.22 -7.77 11.77
CA CYS A 115 3.38 -6.95 10.58
C CYS A 115 4.86 -6.76 10.23
N GLN A 116 5.20 -6.90 8.96
CA GLN A 116 6.58 -6.82 8.47
C GLN A 116 6.93 -5.47 7.87
N ILE A 117 5.92 -4.70 7.49
CA ILE A 117 6.09 -3.38 6.89
C ILE A 117 5.21 -2.39 7.65
N ILE A 118 5.78 -1.27 8.06
CA ILE A 118 5.06 -0.12 8.62
C ILE A 118 4.99 0.94 7.53
N HIS A 119 3.80 1.14 6.98
CA HIS A 119 3.51 2.17 5.99
C HIS A 119 2.98 3.41 6.70
N LEU A 120 3.74 4.49 6.69
CA LEU A 120 3.37 5.77 7.29
C LEU A 120 2.62 6.62 6.28
N LEU A 121 1.43 7.13 6.65
CA LEU A 121 0.81 8.24 5.92
C LEU A 121 1.74 9.46 5.93
N PRO A 122 1.54 10.47 5.04
CA PRO A 122 2.54 11.50 4.84
C PRO A 122 2.95 12.18 6.15
N ILE A 123 4.25 12.36 6.30
CA ILE A 123 4.89 12.93 7.51
C ILE A 123 5.43 14.34 7.28
N ASN A 124 5.18 14.89 6.10
CA ASN A 124 5.66 16.20 5.70
C ASN A 124 4.85 17.32 6.37
N PRO A 125 5.43 18.54 6.53
CA PRO A 125 4.74 19.69 7.09
C PRO A 125 3.46 20.02 6.32
N THR A 126 2.39 20.28 7.06
CA THR A 126 1.08 20.66 6.52
C THR A 126 0.90 22.20 6.51
N PRO A 127 -0.02 22.76 5.70
CA PRO A 127 -0.32 24.19 5.73
C PRO A 127 -0.78 24.66 7.11
N THR A 128 -0.25 25.78 7.58
CA THR A 128 -0.58 26.35 8.90
C THR A 128 -1.61 27.48 8.84
N THR A 129 -1.76 28.13 7.70
CA THR A 129 -2.66 29.27 7.50
C THR A 129 -3.47 29.14 6.22
N TYR A 130 -2.91 29.57 5.09
CA TYR A 130 -3.60 29.57 3.81
C TYR A 130 -3.87 28.14 3.32
N ALA A 131 -5.08 27.93 2.79
CA ALA A 131 -5.55 26.63 2.28
C ALA A 131 -5.42 25.46 3.27
N ARG A 132 -5.40 25.72 4.58
CA ARG A 132 -5.46 24.69 5.60
C ARG A 132 -6.90 24.24 5.81
N PHE A 133 -7.21 23.00 5.43
CA PHE A 133 -8.50 22.38 5.70
C PHE A 133 -8.51 21.72 7.08
N GLY A 134 -9.62 21.82 7.79
CA GLY A 134 -9.74 21.31 9.14
C GLY A 134 -8.77 21.95 10.15
N ARG A 135 -8.60 21.28 11.28
CA ARG A 135 -7.76 21.79 12.39
C ARG A 135 -6.27 21.57 12.14
N PHE A 136 -5.92 20.47 11.48
CA PHE A 136 -4.54 20.02 11.31
C PHE A 136 -3.95 20.26 9.91
N GLY A 137 -4.77 20.59 8.92
CA GLY A 137 -4.38 20.58 7.52
C GLY A 137 -4.26 19.16 6.95
N SER A 138 -4.25 19.06 5.63
CA SER A 138 -4.05 17.79 4.93
C SER A 138 -2.58 17.36 4.96
N PRO A 139 -2.25 16.13 5.33
CA PRO A 139 -0.89 15.61 5.20
C PRO A 139 -0.46 15.48 3.73
N TYR A 140 -1.42 15.46 2.79
CA TYR A 140 -1.16 15.43 1.36
C TYR A 140 -0.86 16.80 0.77
N ALA A 141 -1.15 17.89 1.51
CA ALA A 141 -0.81 19.27 1.12
C ALA A 141 0.60 19.65 1.64
N ALA A 142 1.62 18.87 1.27
CA ALA A 142 2.96 19.02 1.78
C ALA A 142 3.55 20.41 1.51
N GLN A 143 4.14 21.03 2.54
CA GLN A 143 4.84 22.33 2.43
C GLN A 143 6.32 22.16 2.09
N ASN A 144 6.91 21.02 2.48
CA ASN A 144 8.28 20.65 2.17
C ASN A 144 8.38 19.13 2.10
N LEU A 145 8.69 18.59 0.93
CA LEU A 145 8.75 17.15 0.69
C LEU A 145 9.93 16.45 1.37
N MET A 146 10.92 17.19 1.87
CA MET A 146 12.12 16.67 2.52
C MET A 146 12.11 16.87 4.05
N ALA A 147 11.12 17.53 4.61
CA ALA A 147 11.03 17.84 6.03
C ALA A 147 10.00 16.96 6.75
N VAL A 148 10.17 16.82 8.06
CA VAL A 148 9.20 16.21 8.97
C VAL A 148 8.31 17.28 9.55
N ASP A 149 6.99 17.03 9.62
CA ASP A 149 6.03 17.94 10.25
C ASP A 149 6.38 18.17 11.72
N PRO A 150 6.65 19.43 12.15
CA PRO A 150 6.91 19.74 13.55
C PRO A 150 5.79 19.30 14.49
N ALA A 151 4.55 19.19 14.01
CA ALA A 151 3.42 18.69 14.78
C ALA A 151 3.55 17.19 15.15
N LEU A 152 4.37 16.43 14.43
CA LEU A 152 4.65 15.00 14.70
C LEU A 152 5.90 14.78 15.56
N VAL A 153 6.61 15.84 15.93
CA VAL A 153 7.88 15.78 16.66
C VAL A 153 7.64 16.02 18.16
N GLU A 154 8.23 15.19 19.00
CA GLU A 154 8.28 15.43 20.43
C GLU A 154 9.29 16.56 20.75
N PHE A 155 8.92 17.50 21.62
CA PHE A 155 9.84 18.55 21.99
C PHE A 155 11.03 17.97 22.77
N ASP A 156 12.20 18.03 22.14
CA ASP A 156 13.47 17.57 22.68
C ASP A 156 14.58 18.52 22.19
N GLN A 157 15.31 19.15 23.09
CA GLN A 157 16.37 20.09 22.73
C GLN A 157 17.59 19.41 22.09
N SER A 158 17.71 18.09 22.22
CA SER A 158 18.85 17.29 21.73
C SER A 158 18.57 16.61 20.39
N SER A 159 17.34 16.64 19.87
CA SER A 159 16.96 15.95 18.65
C SER A 159 16.07 16.80 17.74
N THR A 160 16.31 16.69 16.44
CA THR A 160 15.46 17.28 15.40
C THR A 160 14.33 16.32 15.00
N GLY A 161 13.39 16.80 14.20
CA GLY A 161 12.36 15.93 13.62
C GLY A 161 12.95 14.83 12.71
N ILE A 162 14.06 15.11 12.03
CA ILE A 162 14.77 14.13 11.21
C ILE A 162 15.44 13.07 12.10
N ASP A 163 16.06 13.48 13.20
CA ASP A 163 16.66 12.53 14.14
C ASP A 163 15.60 11.60 14.73
N GLN A 164 14.42 12.13 15.14
CA GLN A 164 13.32 11.30 15.65
C GLN A 164 12.74 10.38 14.57
N PHE A 165 12.72 10.79 13.31
CA PHE A 165 12.34 9.91 12.22
C PHE A 165 13.36 8.78 12.01
N GLN A 166 14.65 9.08 12.12
CA GLN A 166 15.70 8.05 12.06
C GLN A 166 15.65 7.11 13.27
N GLU A 167 15.35 7.62 14.48
CA GLU A 167 15.03 6.76 15.63
C GLU A 167 13.91 5.75 15.32
N LEU A 168 12.86 6.18 14.62
CA LEU A 168 11.77 5.29 14.20
C LEU A 168 12.25 4.23 13.20
N THR A 169 12.94 4.64 12.13
CA THR A 169 13.42 3.69 11.12
C THR A 169 14.38 2.67 11.70
N GLU A 170 15.31 3.10 12.55
CA GLU A 170 16.24 2.21 13.27
C GLU A 170 15.50 1.24 14.21
N ALA A 171 14.50 1.72 14.97
CA ALA A 171 13.70 0.88 15.85
C ALA A 171 12.89 -0.18 15.08
N VAL A 172 12.35 0.18 13.91
CA VAL A 172 11.63 -0.76 13.03
C VAL A 172 12.60 -1.79 12.46
N HIS A 173 13.74 -1.35 11.95
CA HIS A 173 14.77 -2.25 11.39
C HIS A 173 15.35 -3.20 12.46
N ALA A 174 15.54 -2.72 13.70
CA ALA A 174 15.99 -3.57 14.80
C ALA A 174 15.02 -4.73 15.12
N LYS A 175 13.74 -4.60 14.73
CA LYS A 175 12.74 -5.68 14.80
C LYS A 175 12.66 -6.53 13.52
N GLY A 176 13.50 -6.28 12.52
CA GLY A 176 13.49 -6.97 11.24
C GLY A 176 12.37 -6.53 10.28
N ALA A 177 11.61 -5.50 10.65
CA ALA A 177 10.56 -4.92 9.82
C ALA A 177 11.11 -3.81 8.89
N ARG A 178 10.25 -3.26 8.01
CA ARG A 178 10.58 -2.24 7.02
C ARG A 178 9.71 -1.01 7.19
N VAL A 179 10.22 0.14 6.74
CA VAL A 179 9.49 1.41 6.76
C VAL A 179 9.15 1.83 5.33
N PHE A 180 7.87 1.98 5.07
CA PHE A 180 7.36 2.66 3.87
C PHE A 180 6.79 4.01 4.28
N ILE A 181 6.95 5.02 3.43
CA ILE A 181 6.27 6.30 3.61
C ILE A 181 5.37 6.60 2.41
N ASP A 182 4.28 7.29 2.70
CA ASP A 182 3.43 7.86 1.67
C ASP A 182 4.08 9.15 1.15
N LEU A 183 4.34 9.22 -0.15
CA LEU A 183 4.98 10.38 -0.76
C LEU A 183 4.19 10.87 -1.98
N VAL A 184 3.95 12.18 -1.98
CA VAL A 184 3.18 12.85 -3.03
C VAL A 184 4.14 13.38 -4.08
N ALA A 185 4.01 12.91 -5.33
CA ALA A 185 4.83 13.36 -6.46
C ALA A 185 4.07 14.21 -7.48
N ASN A 186 2.73 14.26 -7.39
CA ASN A 186 1.89 14.97 -8.34
C ASN A 186 1.62 16.45 -7.97
N HIS A 187 1.65 16.79 -6.69
CA HIS A 187 1.22 18.09 -6.20
C HIS A 187 1.89 18.46 -4.87
N THR A 188 1.70 19.69 -4.44
CA THR A 188 2.08 20.17 -3.09
C THR A 188 0.92 20.97 -2.48
N GLY A 189 1.04 21.36 -1.22
CA GLY A 189 0.19 22.40 -0.64
C GLY A 189 0.50 23.78 -1.19
N TRP A 190 -0.45 24.70 -1.09
CA TRP A 190 -0.23 26.10 -1.36
C TRP A 190 0.85 26.68 -0.42
N GLY A 191 1.76 27.50 -0.94
CA GLY A 191 2.85 28.07 -0.17
C GLY A 191 3.96 27.08 0.20
N ALA A 192 4.05 25.94 -0.49
CA ALA A 192 5.17 25.04 -0.35
C ALA A 192 6.49 25.70 -0.76
N ASP A 193 7.62 25.24 -0.19
CA ASP A 193 8.93 25.83 -0.48
C ASP A 193 9.23 25.87 -1.98
N ILE A 194 8.89 24.81 -2.72
CA ILE A 194 9.07 24.79 -4.18
C ILE A 194 8.03 25.66 -4.89
N HIS A 195 6.85 25.88 -4.34
CA HIS A 195 5.86 26.80 -4.89
C HIS A 195 6.32 28.27 -4.81
N GLU A 196 6.98 28.63 -3.72
CA GLU A 196 7.53 29.98 -3.53
C GLU A 196 8.81 30.20 -4.36
N ASN A 197 9.69 29.18 -4.45
CA ASN A 197 10.98 29.30 -5.13
C ASN A 197 10.93 29.04 -6.64
N HIS A 198 9.98 28.20 -7.08
CA HIS A 198 9.81 27.75 -8.47
C HIS A 198 8.35 27.78 -8.90
N PRO A 199 7.70 28.95 -8.92
CA PRO A 199 6.29 29.08 -9.32
C PRO A 199 6.03 28.69 -10.78
N ASP A 200 7.08 28.58 -11.59
CA ASP A 200 7.08 28.09 -12.96
C ASP A 200 7.03 26.56 -13.07
N TRP A 201 7.20 25.85 -11.95
CA TRP A 201 7.09 24.38 -11.89
C TRP A 201 5.65 23.90 -11.71
N TYR A 202 4.68 24.78 -11.69
CA TYR A 202 3.28 24.43 -11.44
C TYR A 202 2.39 24.67 -12.66
N GLU A 203 1.39 23.80 -12.80
CA GLU A 203 0.39 23.92 -13.85
C GLU A 203 -0.44 25.19 -13.70
N ARG A 204 -0.76 25.79 -14.84
CA ARG A 204 -1.57 27.02 -14.89
C ARG A 204 -2.64 26.94 -15.96
N GLU A 205 -3.79 27.51 -15.63
CA GLU A 205 -4.80 27.79 -16.64
C GLU A 205 -4.32 28.89 -17.65
N PRO A 206 -4.97 29.01 -18.82
CA PRO A 206 -4.69 30.09 -19.75
C PRO A 206 -4.84 31.50 -19.16
N SER A 207 -5.60 31.61 -18.07
CA SER A 207 -5.75 32.87 -17.29
C SER A 207 -4.50 33.21 -16.45
N GLY A 208 -3.57 32.26 -16.30
CA GLY A 208 -2.40 32.38 -15.44
C GLY A 208 -2.61 31.92 -14.00
N GLN A 209 -3.83 31.49 -13.64
CA GLN A 209 -4.11 30.93 -12.32
C GLN A 209 -3.52 29.52 -12.18
N PHE A 210 -3.04 29.17 -10.97
CA PHE A 210 -2.59 27.83 -10.67
C PHE A 210 -3.74 26.83 -10.69
N ILE A 211 -3.45 25.60 -11.12
CA ILE A 211 -4.41 24.50 -11.16
C ILE A 211 -4.33 23.68 -9.87
N SER A 212 -5.49 23.43 -9.26
CA SER A 212 -5.62 22.42 -8.21
C SER A 212 -5.96 21.08 -8.84
N PRO A 213 -5.23 19.99 -8.48
CA PRO A 213 -5.56 18.66 -8.99
C PRO A 213 -6.90 18.17 -8.45
N GLY A 214 -7.41 17.10 -9.05
CA GLY A 214 -8.64 16.48 -8.61
C GLY A 214 -8.92 15.16 -9.32
N ALA A 215 -9.81 14.37 -8.74
CA ALA A 215 -10.27 13.11 -9.32
C ALA A 215 -11.74 12.87 -9.02
N TRP A 216 -12.39 12.04 -9.86
CA TRP A 216 -13.80 11.64 -9.72
C TRP A 216 -14.78 12.83 -9.54
N GLY A 217 -14.50 13.95 -10.22
CA GLY A 217 -15.33 15.16 -10.18
C GLY A 217 -15.12 16.05 -8.96
N ASN A 218 -14.17 15.73 -8.08
CA ASN A 218 -13.78 16.56 -6.94
C ASN A 218 -12.48 17.30 -7.24
N ILE A 219 -12.42 18.58 -6.88
CA ILE A 219 -11.20 19.41 -6.93
C ILE A 219 -10.64 19.48 -5.51
N TRP A 220 -9.34 19.23 -5.37
CA TRP A 220 -8.62 19.31 -4.09
C TRP A 220 -8.05 20.72 -3.93
N GLY A 221 -8.86 21.64 -3.40
CA GLY A 221 -8.56 23.07 -3.38
C GLY A 221 -7.43 23.52 -2.44
N ASP A 222 -6.95 22.63 -1.58
CA ASP A 222 -5.78 22.82 -0.72
C ASP A 222 -4.46 22.43 -1.41
N LEU A 223 -4.52 21.91 -2.64
CA LEU A 223 -3.39 21.39 -3.40
C LEU A 223 -3.12 22.25 -4.65
N VAL A 224 -1.87 22.22 -5.11
CA VAL A 224 -1.41 22.84 -6.36
C VAL A 224 -0.66 21.80 -7.19
N GLU A 225 -1.04 21.64 -8.45
CA GLU A 225 -0.52 20.62 -9.34
C GLU A 225 0.85 20.99 -9.91
N LEU A 226 1.79 20.02 -9.89
CA LEU A 226 3.11 20.18 -10.49
C LEU A 226 3.05 19.98 -12.01
N ASN A 227 3.74 20.83 -12.76
CA ASN A 227 3.87 20.69 -14.22
C ASN A 227 4.87 19.62 -14.58
N GLN A 228 4.41 18.39 -14.69
CA GLN A 228 5.23 17.21 -14.98
C GLN A 228 5.85 17.22 -16.40
N SER A 229 5.54 18.21 -17.26
CA SER A 229 6.26 18.38 -18.52
C SER A 229 7.67 18.97 -18.35
N ASN A 230 8.01 19.45 -17.15
CA ASN A 230 9.33 19.98 -16.80
C ASN A 230 10.23 18.92 -16.16
N PRO A 231 11.31 18.46 -16.86
CA PRO A 231 12.21 17.44 -16.32
C PRO A 231 13.02 17.86 -15.09
N ASP A 232 13.11 19.14 -14.76
CA ASP A 232 13.79 19.57 -13.54
C ASP A 232 13.00 19.18 -12.28
N ILE A 233 11.67 19.07 -12.39
CA ILE A 233 10.81 18.51 -11.35
C ILE A 233 11.16 17.03 -11.11
N TRP A 234 11.40 16.25 -12.15
CA TRP A 234 11.76 14.83 -12.01
C TRP A 234 13.08 14.65 -11.26
N LYS A 235 14.06 15.52 -11.53
CA LYS A 235 15.36 15.51 -10.80
C LYS A 235 15.15 15.85 -9.33
N TYR A 236 14.39 16.89 -9.04
CA TYR A 236 14.04 17.28 -7.68
C TYR A 236 13.30 16.15 -6.94
N LEU A 237 12.28 15.56 -7.57
CA LEU A 237 11.55 14.43 -6.98
C LEU A 237 12.47 13.23 -6.74
N ALA A 238 13.35 12.88 -7.68
CA ALA A 238 14.32 11.80 -7.47
C ALA A 238 15.21 12.07 -6.25
N ASP A 239 15.67 13.32 -6.07
CA ASP A 239 16.43 13.72 -4.88
C ASP A 239 15.60 13.61 -3.60
N VAL A 240 14.29 13.94 -3.63
CA VAL A 240 13.36 13.76 -2.51
C VAL A 240 13.33 12.28 -2.10
N PHE A 241 13.10 11.35 -3.03
CA PHE A 241 13.08 9.91 -2.76
C PHE A 241 14.42 9.42 -2.19
N LEU A 242 15.54 9.84 -2.77
CA LEU A 242 16.89 9.50 -2.30
C LEU A 242 17.17 10.01 -0.87
N VAL A 243 16.72 11.22 -0.54
CA VAL A 243 16.86 11.78 0.81
C VAL A 243 16.13 10.89 1.84
N TRP A 244 14.93 10.41 1.52
CA TRP A 244 14.20 9.53 2.42
C TRP A 244 14.82 8.12 2.51
N CYS A 245 15.34 7.58 1.40
CA CYS A 245 16.12 6.32 1.44
C CYS A 245 17.34 6.44 2.38
N ARG A 246 18.09 7.56 2.32
CA ARG A 246 19.24 7.83 3.22
C ARG A 246 18.82 7.93 4.69
N ARG A 247 17.55 8.20 4.97
CA ARG A 247 16.98 8.25 6.34
C ARG A 247 16.36 6.92 6.79
N GLY A 248 16.55 5.85 6.00
CA GLY A 248 16.12 4.49 6.35
C GLY A 248 14.74 4.10 5.81
N VAL A 249 14.22 4.77 4.79
CA VAL A 249 12.99 4.34 4.11
C VAL A 249 13.31 3.21 3.13
N ASP A 250 12.56 2.10 3.22
CA ASP A 250 12.71 0.92 2.37
C ASP A 250 11.75 0.92 1.17
N GLY A 251 10.69 1.71 1.22
CA GLY A 251 9.72 1.80 0.13
C GLY A 251 8.78 3.00 0.25
N PHE A 252 8.04 3.24 -0.82
CA PHE A 252 7.17 4.40 -0.95
C PHE A 252 5.79 3.98 -1.47
N ARG A 253 4.73 4.46 -0.82
CA ARG A 253 3.42 4.51 -1.44
C ARG A 253 3.35 5.82 -2.23
N CYS A 254 3.14 5.70 -3.54
CA CYS A 254 3.12 6.83 -4.45
C CYS A 254 1.70 7.33 -4.59
N ASP A 255 1.38 8.40 -3.84
CA ASP A 255 0.07 9.06 -3.82
C ASP A 255 -0.30 9.57 -5.20
N ALA A 256 -1.53 9.30 -5.64
CA ALA A 256 -2.03 9.67 -6.97
C ALA A 256 -1.01 9.38 -8.09
N GLY A 257 -0.24 8.28 -7.95
CA GLY A 257 0.87 7.96 -8.84
C GLY A 257 0.48 7.79 -10.30
N TYR A 258 -0.78 7.49 -10.57
CA TYR A 258 -1.35 7.41 -11.92
C TYR A 258 -1.47 8.79 -12.62
N MET A 259 -1.40 9.90 -11.87
CA MET A 259 -1.43 11.26 -12.42
C MET A 259 -0.05 11.75 -12.88
N VAL A 260 1.02 11.09 -12.45
CA VAL A 260 2.39 11.42 -12.85
C VAL A 260 2.78 10.63 -14.10
N PRO A 261 3.37 11.27 -15.14
CA PRO A 261 3.72 10.59 -16.38
C PRO A 261 4.66 9.39 -16.20
N LEU A 262 4.51 8.42 -17.08
CA LEU A 262 5.33 7.20 -17.10
C LEU A 262 6.83 7.51 -17.15
N GLU A 263 7.23 8.46 -18.00
CA GLU A 263 8.63 8.85 -18.20
C GLU A 263 9.23 9.49 -16.94
N ALA A 264 8.42 10.24 -16.17
CA ALA A 264 8.85 10.79 -14.89
C ALA A 264 9.14 9.67 -13.89
N TRP A 265 8.24 8.67 -13.79
CA TRP A 265 8.47 7.50 -12.94
C TRP A 265 9.69 6.68 -13.37
N GLN A 266 9.86 6.45 -14.67
CA GLN A 266 11.06 5.77 -15.20
C GLN A 266 12.34 6.46 -14.75
N PHE A 267 12.39 7.79 -14.86
CA PHE A 267 13.55 8.57 -14.43
C PHE A 267 13.77 8.48 -12.92
N ILE A 268 12.73 8.77 -12.12
CA ILE A 268 12.79 8.80 -10.65
C ILE A 268 13.22 7.45 -10.12
N ILE A 269 12.54 6.37 -10.52
CA ILE A 269 12.79 5.01 -10.02
C ILE A 269 14.19 4.52 -10.43
N SER A 270 14.62 4.79 -11.66
CA SER A 270 15.94 4.43 -12.10
C SER A 270 17.03 5.12 -11.26
N ARG A 271 16.88 6.42 -10.99
CA ARG A 271 17.82 7.17 -10.15
C ARG A 271 17.88 6.64 -8.72
N VAL A 272 16.72 6.31 -8.14
CA VAL A 272 16.68 5.75 -6.79
C VAL A 272 17.34 4.38 -6.74
N ARG A 273 17.05 3.50 -7.70
CA ARG A 273 17.59 2.14 -7.72
C ARG A 273 19.09 2.06 -8.05
N GLU A 274 19.69 3.08 -8.64
CA GLU A 274 21.13 3.16 -8.75
C GLU A 274 21.84 3.13 -7.39
N GLU A 275 21.25 3.75 -6.35
CA GLU A 275 21.82 3.83 -5.00
C GLU A 275 21.15 2.85 -4.03
N TYR A 276 19.85 2.60 -4.20
CA TYR A 276 18.99 1.76 -3.35
C TYR A 276 18.20 0.75 -4.18
N PRO A 277 18.86 -0.32 -4.69
CA PRO A 277 18.26 -1.24 -5.66
C PRO A 277 17.03 -2.00 -5.13
N ASP A 278 16.93 -2.19 -3.81
CA ASP A 278 15.84 -2.94 -3.17
C ASP A 278 14.62 -2.08 -2.81
N THR A 279 14.62 -0.77 -3.16
CA THR A 279 13.49 0.12 -2.84
C THR A 279 12.22 -0.30 -3.57
N ILE A 280 11.13 -0.46 -2.82
CA ILE A 280 9.79 -0.75 -3.35
C ILE A 280 9.03 0.54 -3.64
N PHE A 281 8.37 0.58 -4.80
CA PHE A 281 7.40 1.62 -5.15
C PHE A 281 6.02 0.98 -5.25
N LEU A 282 5.12 1.39 -4.35
CA LEU A 282 3.75 0.92 -4.26
C LEU A 282 2.82 1.98 -4.86
N LEU A 283 2.30 1.71 -6.04
CA LEU A 283 1.39 2.61 -6.75
C LEU A 283 0.03 2.69 -6.05
N GLU A 284 -0.44 3.88 -5.77
CA GLU A 284 -1.87 4.13 -5.66
C GLU A 284 -2.43 4.31 -7.08
N GLY A 285 -3.00 3.24 -7.64
CA GLY A 285 -3.55 3.21 -9.00
C GLY A 285 -4.99 2.74 -8.95
N LEU A 286 -5.89 3.59 -8.45
CA LEU A 286 -7.28 3.23 -8.22
C LEU A 286 -8.22 3.84 -9.26
N GLY A 287 -9.22 3.05 -9.72
CA GLY A 287 -10.32 3.54 -10.56
C GLY A 287 -9.98 3.85 -12.01
N GLY A 288 -8.76 3.57 -12.45
CA GLY A 288 -8.30 3.77 -13.83
C GLY A 288 -8.41 2.53 -14.71
N ALA A 289 -8.06 2.68 -15.99
CA ALA A 289 -7.91 1.55 -16.90
C ALA A 289 -6.73 0.67 -16.47
N TRP A 290 -6.89 -0.65 -16.55
CA TRP A 290 -5.85 -1.61 -16.17
C TRP A 290 -4.52 -1.35 -16.89
N GLU A 291 -4.56 -1.00 -18.16
CA GLU A 291 -3.38 -0.72 -18.97
C GLU A 291 -2.50 0.38 -18.37
N ALA A 292 -3.09 1.40 -17.76
CA ALA A 292 -2.34 2.46 -17.07
C ALA A 292 -1.59 1.91 -15.85
N THR A 293 -2.27 1.12 -15.02
CA THR A 293 -1.65 0.45 -13.87
C THR A 293 -0.56 -0.53 -14.33
N GLU A 294 -0.83 -1.34 -15.35
CA GLU A 294 0.14 -2.29 -15.93
C GLU A 294 1.41 -1.59 -16.42
N ASN A 295 1.27 -0.48 -17.16
CA ASN A 295 2.41 0.28 -17.67
C ASN A 295 3.26 0.86 -16.53
N LEU A 296 2.63 1.36 -15.45
CA LEU A 296 3.36 1.87 -14.30
C LEU A 296 4.07 0.77 -13.51
N LEU A 297 3.44 -0.41 -13.38
CA LEU A 297 4.05 -1.56 -12.72
C LEU A 297 5.26 -2.11 -13.50
N THR A 298 5.16 -2.15 -14.83
CA THR A 298 6.14 -2.74 -15.74
C THR A 298 7.14 -1.72 -16.24
N ASP A 299 6.77 -0.89 -17.22
CA ASP A 299 7.66 0.08 -17.85
C ASP A 299 8.03 1.22 -16.90
N GLY A 300 7.12 1.62 -16.01
CA GLY A 300 7.40 2.59 -14.94
C GLY A 300 8.30 2.03 -13.84
N GLY A 301 8.35 0.71 -13.67
CA GLY A 301 9.23 0.04 -12.70
C GLY A 301 8.72 0.01 -11.27
N MET A 302 7.43 0.31 -11.01
CA MET A 302 6.91 0.37 -9.63
C MET A 302 6.85 -0.98 -8.94
N GLN A 303 6.48 -2.05 -9.65
CA GLN A 303 6.40 -3.43 -9.18
C GLN A 303 5.27 -3.76 -8.18
N TRP A 304 4.76 -2.83 -7.38
CA TRP A 304 3.64 -3.02 -6.47
C TRP A 304 2.55 -2.00 -6.76
N ALA A 305 1.28 -2.41 -6.60
CA ALA A 305 0.13 -1.50 -6.66
C ALA A 305 -0.94 -1.90 -5.64
N TYR A 306 -1.79 -0.96 -5.27
CA TYR A 306 -3.02 -1.29 -4.57
C TYR A 306 -3.89 -2.18 -5.44
N SER A 307 -4.47 -3.22 -4.84
CA SER A 307 -5.60 -3.90 -5.44
C SER A 307 -6.89 -3.20 -5.05
N GLU A 308 -7.89 -3.23 -5.94
CA GLU A 308 -9.21 -2.67 -5.67
C GLU A 308 -10.15 -3.63 -4.94
N LEU A 309 -9.63 -4.73 -4.40
CA LEU A 309 -10.43 -5.75 -3.71
C LEU A 309 -11.32 -5.17 -2.60
N PHE A 310 -10.86 -4.11 -1.92
CA PHE A 310 -11.65 -3.45 -0.87
C PHE A 310 -12.93 -2.78 -1.41
N GLN A 311 -13.05 -2.53 -2.71
CA GLN A 311 -14.23 -1.99 -3.38
C GLN A 311 -15.20 -3.07 -3.88
N GLU A 312 -14.75 -4.32 -3.97
CA GLU A 312 -15.53 -5.45 -4.50
C GLU A 312 -16.31 -6.17 -3.41
N PHE A 313 -17.63 -6.11 -3.46
CA PHE A 313 -18.49 -6.60 -2.38
C PHE A 313 -19.41 -7.75 -2.76
N ASN A 314 -19.77 -7.90 -4.04
CA ASN A 314 -20.65 -8.99 -4.48
C ASN A 314 -19.86 -10.16 -5.07
N GLY A 315 -20.40 -11.37 -4.95
CA GLY A 315 -19.72 -12.60 -5.35
C GLY A 315 -19.17 -12.60 -6.77
N PRO A 316 -19.96 -12.33 -7.83
CA PRO A 316 -19.48 -12.40 -9.20
C PRO A 316 -18.41 -11.37 -9.55
N SER A 317 -18.49 -10.13 -9.07
CA SER A 317 -17.44 -9.12 -9.29
C SER A 317 -16.18 -9.43 -8.51
N LEU A 318 -16.35 -9.85 -7.25
CA LEU A 318 -15.26 -10.26 -6.38
C LEU A 318 -14.47 -11.44 -6.99
N HIS A 319 -15.15 -12.48 -7.47
CA HIS A 319 -14.50 -13.63 -8.10
C HIS A 319 -13.69 -13.21 -9.32
N ARG A 320 -14.29 -12.45 -10.25
CA ARG A 320 -13.58 -11.95 -11.45
C ARG A 320 -12.34 -11.12 -11.08
N TYR A 321 -12.47 -10.28 -10.05
CA TYR A 321 -11.37 -9.44 -9.60
C TYR A 321 -10.23 -10.26 -8.97
N LEU A 322 -10.55 -11.23 -8.13
CA LEU A 322 -9.53 -12.13 -7.55
C LEU A 322 -8.84 -12.97 -8.62
N ASP A 323 -9.57 -13.50 -9.60
CA ASP A 323 -8.99 -14.21 -10.74
C ASP A 323 -8.07 -13.30 -11.57
N HIS A 324 -8.44 -12.02 -11.73
CA HIS A 324 -7.57 -11.01 -12.33
C HIS A 324 -6.28 -10.83 -11.52
N CYS A 325 -6.36 -10.66 -10.21
CA CYS A 325 -5.18 -10.51 -9.34
C CYS A 325 -4.23 -11.72 -9.44
N ILE A 326 -4.77 -12.93 -9.40
CA ILE A 326 -3.99 -14.18 -9.52
C ILE A 326 -3.28 -14.25 -10.87
N LYS A 327 -3.94 -13.84 -11.94
CA LYS A 327 -3.40 -13.89 -13.30
C LYS A 327 -2.34 -12.83 -13.52
N GLN A 328 -2.55 -11.62 -13.01
CA GLN A 328 -1.70 -10.48 -13.33
C GLN A 328 -0.49 -10.36 -12.42
N SER A 329 -0.65 -10.57 -11.12
CA SER A 329 0.44 -10.34 -10.17
C SER A 329 1.75 -11.10 -10.50
N PRO A 330 1.74 -12.37 -10.90
CA PRO A 330 3.00 -13.07 -11.27
C PRO A 330 3.68 -12.48 -12.50
N ARG A 331 2.91 -11.78 -13.35
CA ARG A 331 3.39 -11.23 -14.62
C ARG A 331 3.94 -9.81 -14.49
N VAL A 332 3.27 -8.95 -13.73
CA VAL A 332 3.57 -7.51 -13.73
C VAL A 332 4.05 -6.98 -12.39
N GLY A 333 3.76 -7.68 -11.28
CA GLY A 333 4.10 -7.24 -9.93
C GLY A 333 2.94 -7.42 -8.96
N THR A 334 3.21 -7.24 -7.66
CA THR A 334 2.26 -7.60 -6.60
C THR A 334 1.11 -6.61 -6.49
N LEU A 335 -0.13 -7.10 -6.61
CA LEU A 335 -1.33 -6.36 -6.25
C LEU A 335 -1.62 -6.56 -4.75
N VAL A 336 -1.34 -5.54 -3.95
CA VAL A 336 -1.46 -5.60 -2.48
C VAL A 336 -2.91 -5.44 -2.05
N HIS A 337 -3.44 -6.40 -1.31
CA HIS A 337 -4.80 -6.37 -0.81
C HIS A 337 -4.91 -5.60 0.51
N TYR A 338 -5.26 -4.32 0.44
CA TYR A 338 -5.71 -3.57 1.60
C TYR A 338 -7.12 -4.03 1.98
N SER A 339 -7.37 -4.38 3.23
CA SER A 339 -8.72 -4.69 3.69
C SER A 339 -9.61 -3.44 3.78
N GLU A 340 -9.01 -2.33 4.20
CA GLU A 340 -9.52 -0.96 4.09
C GLU A 340 -8.36 0.01 3.91
N THR A 341 -8.60 1.18 3.33
CA THR A 341 -7.66 2.30 3.29
C THR A 341 -8.12 3.44 4.20
N HIS A 342 -7.26 4.42 4.45
CA HIS A 342 -7.62 5.60 5.23
C HIS A 342 -8.70 6.49 4.56
N ASP A 343 -8.92 6.33 3.25
CA ASP A 343 -9.93 7.08 2.48
C ASP A 343 -11.33 6.47 2.54
N ASN A 344 -11.43 5.21 2.93
CA ASN A 344 -12.68 4.48 2.96
C ASN A 344 -13.39 4.56 4.31
N ASN A 345 -14.66 4.17 4.33
CA ASN A 345 -15.33 3.88 5.58
C ASN A 345 -14.65 2.70 6.27
N ARG A 346 -14.52 2.80 7.59
CA ARG A 346 -13.95 1.73 8.41
C ARG A 346 -14.76 0.44 8.26
N LEU A 347 -14.10 -0.70 8.18
CA LEU A 347 -14.77 -2.00 8.12
C LEU A 347 -15.69 -2.23 9.33
N ALA A 348 -15.25 -1.84 10.51
CA ALA A 348 -16.01 -1.99 11.74
C ALA A 348 -17.27 -1.11 11.82
N HIS A 349 -17.47 -0.14 10.91
CA HIS A 349 -18.74 0.57 10.77
C HIS A 349 -19.90 -0.38 10.42
N ARG A 350 -19.61 -1.50 9.74
CA ARG A 350 -20.55 -2.59 9.47
C ARG A 350 -20.51 -3.72 10.49
N GLY A 351 -19.72 -3.55 11.57
CA GLY A 351 -19.60 -4.51 12.66
C GLY A 351 -18.43 -5.49 12.53
N ARG A 352 -18.22 -6.25 13.62
CA ARG A 352 -17.11 -7.21 13.78
C ARG A 352 -17.09 -8.28 12.67
N THR A 353 -18.25 -8.88 12.36
CA THR A 353 -18.34 -9.97 11.38
C THR A 353 -17.86 -9.52 10.01
N TRP A 354 -18.29 -8.33 9.55
CA TRP A 354 -17.83 -7.77 8.30
C TRP A 354 -16.32 -7.47 8.32
N SER A 355 -15.81 -6.89 9.41
CA SER A 355 -14.39 -6.61 9.55
C SER A 355 -13.55 -7.90 9.45
N LEU A 356 -13.93 -8.95 10.17
CA LEU A 356 -13.25 -10.25 10.10
C LEU A 356 -13.30 -10.87 8.70
N LEU A 357 -14.48 -10.87 8.06
CA LEU A 357 -14.66 -11.40 6.72
C LEU A 357 -13.70 -10.72 5.74
N ARG A 358 -13.68 -9.38 5.73
CA ARG A 358 -12.85 -8.61 4.79
C ARG A 358 -11.37 -8.79 5.03
N ASN A 359 -10.92 -8.80 6.28
CA ASN A 359 -9.52 -9.06 6.62
C ASN A 359 -9.09 -10.48 6.23
N ARG A 360 -9.92 -11.51 6.52
CA ARG A 360 -9.65 -12.89 6.13
C ARG A 360 -9.61 -13.05 4.61
N LEU A 361 -10.58 -12.48 3.90
CA LEU A 361 -10.62 -12.51 2.45
C LEU A 361 -9.34 -11.88 1.88
N SER A 362 -9.01 -10.65 2.25
CA SER A 362 -7.83 -9.93 1.73
C SER A 362 -6.53 -10.67 2.03
N ALA A 363 -6.35 -11.17 3.25
CA ALA A 363 -5.15 -11.90 3.64
C ALA A 363 -5.01 -13.24 2.91
N LEU A 364 -6.07 -14.06 2.92
CA LEU A 364 -6.00 -15.43 2.41
C LEU A 364 -5.95 -15.51 0.88
N THR A 365 -6.46 -14.48 0.17
CA THR A 365 -6.40 -14.43 -1.30
C THR A 365 -5.21 -13.62 -1.82
N SER A 366 -4.40 -13.02 -0.94
CA SER A 366 -3.25 -12.19 -1.32
C SER A 366 -2.22 -12.96 -2.14
N VAL A 367 -1.65 -12.31 -3.14
CA VAL A 367 -0.48 -12.83 -3.86
C VAL A 367 0.79 -12.43 -3.09
N ASN A 368 1.74 -13.35 -2.93
CA ASN A 368 3.00 -13.14 -2.19
C ASN A 368 2.78 -12.59 -0.76
N GLY A 369 1.64 -12.97 -0.12
CA GLY A 369 1.29 -12.44 1.19
C GLY A 369 1.11 -10.91 1.24
N GLY A 370 0.89 -10.25 0.12
CA GLY A 370 0.66 -8.82 0.00
C GLY A 370 -0.68 -8.40 0.62
N PHE A 371 -0.70 -8.23 1.93
CA PHE A 371 -1.87 -7.91 2.73
C PHE A 371 -1.63 -6.70 3.62
N ALA A 372 -2.57 -5.77 3.63
CA ALA A 372 -2.48 -4.54 4.39
C ALA A 372 -3.78 -4.19 5.11
N PHE A 373 -3.66 -3.50 6.24
CA PHE A 373 -4.78 -2.90 6.96
C PHE A 373 -4.35 -1.62 7.67
N THR A 374 -5.32 -0.73 7.87
CA THR A 374 -5.11 0.58 8.50
C THR A 374 -5.14 0.47 10.02
N CYS A 375 -4.33 1.24 10.72
CA CYS A 375 -4.29 1.32 12.18
C CYS A 375 -5.68 1.52 12.79
N GLY A 376 -5.99 0.74 13.83
CA GLY A 376 -7.29 0.69 14.47
C GLY A 376 -8.25 -0.37 13.92
N VAL A 377 -7.95 -1.03 12.79
CA VAL A 377 -8.72 -2.21 12.31
C VAL A 377 -8.71 -3.30 13.36
N GLU A 378 -7.57 -3.56 13.98
CA GLU A 378 -7.39 -4.53 15.06
C GLU A 378 -8.24 -4.25 16.29
N TRP A 379 -8.58 -2.99 16.52
CA TRP A 379 -9.39 -2.50 17.64
C TRP A 379 -10.85 -2.24 17.27
N LEU A 380 -11.26 -2.62 16.06
CA LEU A 380 -12.61 -2.37 15.53
C LEU A 380 -13.00 -0.88 15.56
N ALA A 381 -12.05 0.01 15.28
CA ALA A 381 -12.35 1.43 15.12
C ALA A 381 -13.37 1.62 13.99
N SER A 382 -14.49 2.28 14.29
CA SER A 382 -15.63 2.44 13.36
C SER A 382 -15.73 3.84 12.76
N GLU A 383 -15.01 4.80 13.30
CA GLU A 383 -15.01 6.18 12.84
C GLU A 383 -14.04 6.36 11.66
N LYS A 384 -14.58 6.89 10.56
CA LYS A 384 -13.76 7.17 9.36
C LYS A 384 -12.61 8.10 9.70
N ILE A 385 -11.43 7.81 9.19
CA ILE A 385 -10.29 8.71 9.24
C ILE A 385 -10.60 9.96 8.40
N ILE A 386 -10.44 11.11 9.01
CA ILE A 386 -10.54 12.40 8.34
C ILE A 386 -9.14 13.02 8.37
N VAL A 387 -8.49 13.07 7.22
CA VAL A 387 -7.07 13.49 7.12
C VAL A 387 -6.79 14.91 7.61
N HIS A 388 -7.81 15.76 7.69
CA HIS A 388 -7.72 17.14 8.22
C HIS A 388 -7.92 17.24 9.73
N GLU A 389 -8.23 16.12 10.40
CA GLU A 389 -8.57 16.05 11.83
C GLU A 389 -7.71 15.01 12.54
N CYS A 390 -8.04 14.72 13.79
CA CYS A 390 -7.47 13.63 14.56
C CYS A 390 -8.59 12.84 15.20
N THR A 391 -8.86 11.66 14.67
CA THR A 391 -9.85 10.71 15.20
C THR A 391 -9.16 9.67 16.09
N GLY A 392 -9.93 8.99 16.96
CA GLY A 392 -9.37 7.91 17.77
C GLY A 392 -9.27 6.58 16.99
N MET A 393 -8.56 5.63 17.59
CA MET A 393 -8.40 4.28 17.07
C MET A 393 -9.13 3.21 17.87
N ASN A 394 -9.92 3.58 18.88
CA ASN A 394 -10.55 2.65 19.82
C ASN A 394 -9.53 1.71 20.51
N TRP A 395 -8.31 2.20 20.72
CA TRP A 395 -7.16 1.42 21.19
C TRP A 395 -7.41 0.74 22.52
N GLY A 396 -7.13 -0.55 22.59
CA GLY A 396 -7.28 -1.34 23.81
C GLY A 396 -8.74 -1.78 24.10
N ALA A 397 -9.66 -1.63 23.15
CA ALA A 397 -11.04 -2.09 23.31
C ALA A 397 -11.10 -3.59 23.66
N GLU A 398 -12.01 -3.98 24.56
CA GLU A 398 -12.22 -5.38 24.92
C GLU A 398 -12.71 -6.20 23.71
N ASP A 399 -13.66 -5.66 22.96
CA ASP A 399 -14.06 -6.23 21.67
C ASP A 399 -13.06 -5.79 20.58
N ASN A 400 -12.22 -6.71 20.15
CA ASN A 400 -11.16 -6.48 19.18
C ASN A 400 -10.89 -7.74 18.33
N ILE A 401 -10.08 -7.62 17.29
CA ILE A 401 -9.66 -8.71 16.40
C ILE A 401 -8.13 -8.87 16.34
N VAL A 402 -7.42 -8.43 17.38
CA VAL A 402 -5.96 -8.50 17.47
C VAL A 402 -5.47 -9.94 17.28
N HIS A 403 -6.09 -10.89 17.98
CA HIS A 403 -5.70 -12.29 17.93
C HIS A 403 -5.92 -12.90 16.53
N GLU A 404 -7.04 -12.59 15.92
CA GLU A 404 -7.39 -13.08 14.58
C GLU A 404 -6.42 -12.54 13.51
N LEU A 405 -6.09 -11.24 13.57
CA LEU A 405 -5.10 -10.65 12.66
C LEU A 405 -3.70 -11.20 12.89
N ALA A 406 -3.29 -11.38 14.15
CA ALA A 406 -2.01 -11.99 14.47
C ALA A 406 -1.89 -13.42 13.91
N ARG A 407 -2.97 -14.22 13.98
CA ARG A 407 -3.02 -15.56 13.37
C ARG A 407 -2.92 -15.50 11.85
N LEU A 408 -3.65 -14.59 11.21
CA LEU A 408 -3.57 -14.39 9.75
C LEU A 408 -2.15 -14.03 9.33
N ASN A 409 -1.56 -13.01 9.93
CA ASN A 409 -0.20 -12.57 9.60
C ASN A 409 0.82 -13.68 9.85
N ARG A 410 0.70 -14.42 10.95
CA ARG A 410 1.57 -15.59 11.21
C ARG A 410 1.41 -16.65 10.12
N LEU A 411 0.18 -16.95 9.69
CA LEU A 411 -0.05 -17.91 8.61
C LEU A 411 0.65 -17.44 7.32
N LEU A 412 0.49 -16.19 6.94
CA LEU A 412 1.11 -15.63 5.74
C LEU A 412 2.65 -15.67 5.81
N THR A 413 3.22 -15.35 6.95
CA THR A 413 4.68 -15.24 7.13
C THR A 413 5.38 -16.58 7.34
N THR A 414 4.65 -17.65 7.68
CA THR A 414 5.26 -18.96 7.98
C THR A 414 4.88 -20.08 7.02
N HIS A 415 3.80 -19.94 6.26
CA HIS A 415 3.33 -21.01 5.38
C HIS A 415 3.77 -20.79 3.92
N PRO A 416 4.55 -21.71 3.32
CA PRO A 416 5.19 -21.49 2.02
C PRO A 416 4.20 -21.30 0.85
N CYS A 417 2.93 -21.68 1.00
CA CYS A 417 1.90 -21.37 0.00
C CYS A 417 1.56 -19.88 -0.10
N PHE A 418 2.08 -19.00 0.77
CA PHE A 418 1.93 -17.55 0.71
C PHE A 418 3.21 -16.83 0.29
N PHE A 419 4.28 -17.59 0.03
CA PHE A 419 5.56 -17.02 -0.41
C PHE A 419 5.56 -16.75 -1.92
N ASP A 420 6.60 -16.06 -2.38
CA ASP A 420 6.83 -15.84 -3.79
C ASP A 420 6.86 -17.16 -4.57
N GLU A 421 6.46 -17.11 -5.85
CA GLU A 421 6.37 -18.27 -6.75
C GLU A 421 5.33 -19.34 -6.35
N ALA A 422 4.53 -19.13 -5.29
CA ALA A 422 3.41 -20.02 -5.00
C ALA A 422 2.38 -20.00 -6.14
N ILE A 423 1.91 -21.17 -6.55
CA ILE A 423 0.91 -21.30 -7.62
C ILE A 423 -0.48 -21.14 -7.02
N LEU A 424 -1.24 -20.19 -7.53
CA LEU A 424 -2.60 -19.88 -7.11
C LEU A 424 -3.59 -20.22 -8.23
N LYS A 425 -4.70 -20.86 -7.86
CA LYS A 425 -5.74 -21.24 -8.80
C LYS A 425 -7.12 -21.04 -8.18
N GLY A 426 -7.95 -20.19 -8.80
CA GLY A 426 -9.38 -20.11 -8.49
C GLY A 426 -10.09 -21.39 -8.89
N LEU A 427 -11.02 -21.87 -8.07
CA LEU A 427 -11.79 -23.09 -8.25
C LEU A 427 -13.28 -22.76 -8.14
N ASP A 428 -14.10 -23.56 -8.82
CA ASP A 428 -15.55 -23.45 -8.71
C ASP A 428 -16.06 -24.08 -7.41
N ALA A 429 -16.74 -23.32 -6.59
CA ALA A 429 -17.39 -23.80 -5.36
C ALA A 429 -18.88 -24.09 -5.53
N GLY A 430 -19.42 -23.94 -6.74
CA GLY A 430 -20.84 -24.11 -7.06
C GLY A 430 -21.76 -23.03 -6.46
N SER A 431 -21.21 -21.90 -6.02
CA SER A 431 -21.94 -20.78 -5.45
C SER A 431 -21.17 -19.47 -5.58
N ASP A 432 -21.83 -18.42 -6.06
CA ASP A 432 -21.25 -17.07 -6.14
C ASP A 432 -20.93 -16.45 -4.78
N SER A 433 -21.50 -16.98 -3.72
CA SER A 433 -21.27 -16.52 -2.35
C SER A 433 -20.11 -17.22 -1.64
N ILE A 434 -19.40 -18.13 -2.33
CA ILE A 434 -18.24 -18.82 -1.81
C ILE A 434 -17.08 -18.65 -2.79
N TYR A 435 -15.99 -18.07 -2.32
CA TYR A 435 -14.74 -18.07 -3.08
C TYR A 435 -13.89 -19.26 -2.65
N LEU A 436 -13.47 -20.08 -3.62
CA LEU A 436 -12.61 -21.24 -3.42
C LEU A 436 -11.32 -21.05 -4.22
N MET A 437 -10.19 -21.24 -3.56
CA MET A 437 -8.86 -21.14 -4.16
C MET A 437 -7.99 -22.29 -3.70
N GLU A 438 -7.18 -22.84 -4.59
CA GLU A 438 -6.05 -23.71 -4.28
C GLU A 438 -4.75 -22.87 -4.32
N ARG A 439 -3.89 -23.10 -3.33
CA ARG A 439 -2.54 -22.54 -3.26
C ARG A 439 -1.55 -23.69 -3.12
N THR A 440 -0.52 -23.71 -3.94
CA THR A 440 0.54 -24.72 -3.91
C THR A 440 1.88 -24.00 -3.75
N SER A 441 2.73 -24.47 -2.81
CA SER A 441 4.09 -23.92 -2.64
C SER A 441 4.92 -24.11 -3.92
N SER A 442 5.95 -23.28 -4.12
CA SER A 442 6.82 -23.33 -5.32
C SER A 442 7.47 -24.71 -5.51
N ASP A 443 7.84 -25.39 -4.43
CA ASP A 443 8.39 -26.76 -4.44
C ASP A 443 7.33 -27.87 -4.54
N ALA A 444 6.06 -27.52 -4.67
CA ALA A 444 4.88 -28.40 -4.69
C ALA A 444 4.74 -29.33 -3.46
N SER A 445 5.49 -29.08 -2.38
CA SER A 445 5.46 -29.92 -1.16
C SER A 445 4.25 -29.64 -0.27
N ARG A 446 3.66 -28.46 -0.39
CA ARG A 446 2.52 -28.00 0.42
C ARG A 446 1.37 -27.52 -0.47
N ARG A 447 0.16 -27.81 -0.03
CA ARG A 447 -1.07 -27.37 -0.69
C ARG A 447 -2.08 -26.90 0.34
N LEU A 448 -2.75 -25.80 0.05
CA LEU A 448 -3.84 -25.24 0.86
C LEU A 448 -5.07 -25.01 -0.02
N TRP A 449 -6.23 -25.26 0.54
CA TRP A 449 -7.50 -24.79 0.00
C TRP A 449 -8.03 -23.68 0.89
N ILE A 450 -8.34 -22.55 0.25
CA ILE A 450 -8.92 -21.39 0.89
C ILE A 450 -10.39 -21.36 0.51
N LEU A 451 -11.27 -21.46 1.50
CA LEU A 451 -12.71 -21.40 1.34
C LEU A 451 -13.21 -20.18 2.13
N VAL A 452 -13.77 -19.21 1.44
CA VAL A 452 -14.31 -18.00 2.07
C VAL A 452 -15.79 -17.87 1.73
N ASN A 453 -16.65 -17.87 2.78
CA ASN A 453 -18.01 -17.40 2.64
C ASN A 453 -17.98 -15.87 2.54
N THR A 454 -18.39 -15.32 1.40
CA THR A 454 -18.40 -13.87 1.14
C THR A 454 -19.64 -13.17 1.64
N HIS A 455 -20.59 -13.92 2.19
CA HIS A 455 -21.84 -13.37 2.76
C HIS A 455 -21.72 -13.18 4.28
N GLU A 456 -22.01 -11.98 4.76
CA GLU A 456 -21.79 -11.61 6.17
C GLU A 456 -22.79 -12.22 7.17
N SER A 457 -23.98 -12.64 6.71
CA SER A 457 -25.09 -13.04 7.59
C SER A 457 -25.77 -14.37 7.24
N GLN A 458 -25.29 -15.07 6.20
CA GLN A 458 -25.88 -16.36 5.78
C GLN A 458 -24.85 -17.48 5.86
N GLU A 459 -25.27 -18.59 6.44
CA GLU A 459 -24.57 -19.86 6.30
C GLU A 459 -24.79 -20.42 4.88
N ILE A 460 -23.70 -20.79 4.21
CA ILE A 460 -23.73 -21.28 2.84
C ILE A 460 -23.04 -22.64 2.77
N THR A 461 -23.70 -23.61 2.17
CA THR A 461 -23.12 -24.95 1.97
C THR A 461 -22.36 -25.01 0.65
N ALA A 462 -21.05 -25.26 0.71
CA ALA A 462 -20.24 -25.55 -0.46
C ALA A 462 -20.43 -26.99 -0.93
N LYS A 463 -20.57 -27.19 -2.23
CA LYS A 463 -20.49 -28.51 -2.86
C LYS A 463 -19.12 -28.61 -3.53
N LEU A 464 -18.19 -29.27 -2.86
CA LEU A 464 -16.84 -29.45 -3.39
C LEU A 464 -16.76 -30.74 -4.18
N ASP A 465 -16.07 -30.71 -5.32
CA ASP A 465 -15.75 -31.93 -6.08
C ASP A 465 -14.85 -32.84 -5.23
N PRO A 466 -15.27 -34.09 -4.94
CA PRO A 466 -14.43 -35.03 -4.24
C PRO A 466 -13.07 -35.27 -4.91
N GLY A 467 -12.98 -35.09 -6.24
CA GLY A 467 -11.73 -35.20 -7.01
C GLY A 467 -10.64 -34.21 -6.56
N LEU A 468 -11.01 -33.07 -5.99
CA LEU A 468 -10.05 -32.08 -5.44
C LEU A 468 -9.18 -32.70 -4.31
N PHE A 469 -9.71 -33.67 -3.57
CA PHE A 469 -9.05 -34.29 -2.42
C PHE A 469 -8.34 -35.62 -2.74
N HIS A 470 -8.62 -36.20 -3.91
CA HIS A 470 -8.05 -37.56 -4.26
C HIS A 470 -6.56 -37.53 -4.61
N THR A 471 -5.99 -36.35 -4.89
CA THR A 471 -4.54 -36.18 -5.16
C THR A 471 -3.69 -36.10 -3.90
N ALA A 472 -4.30 -35.90 -2.74
CA ALA A 472 -3.58 -35.85 -1.48
C ALA A 472 -3.39 -37.30 -0.92
N LYS A 473 -2.14 -37.71 -0.68
CA LYS A 473 -1.83 -39.00 -0.03
C LYS A 473 -2.41 -39.10 1.40
N HIS A 474 -2.86 -38.00 1.97
CA HIS A 474 -3.52 -37.87 3.27
C HIS A 474 -4.74 -36.95 3.16
N PRO A 475 -5.88 -37.26 3.83
CA PRO A 475 -7.01 -36.34 3.85
C PRO A 475 -6.60 -35.00 4.45
N PRO A 476 -7.23 -33.88 4.03
CA PRO A 476 -7.01 -32.57 4.66
C PRO A 476 -7.39 -32.69 6.14
N SER A 477 -6.43 -32.52 7.02
CA SER A 477 -6.59 -32.94 8.41
C SER A 477 -6.55 -31.78 9.40
N ILE A 478 -6.31 -30.53 8.96
CA ILE A 478 -6.11 -29.41 9.89
C ILE A 478 -6.77 -28.15 9.32
N GLU A 479 -7.74 -27.63 10.08
CA GLU A 479 -8.19 -26.27 9.90
C GLU A 479 -7.17 -25.33 10.54
N LEU A 480 -6.63 -24.36 9.76
CA LEU A 480 -5.57 -23.48 10.22
C LEU A 480 -6.10 -22.23 10.95
N LEU A 481 -7.39 -21.90 10.79
CA LEU A 481 -7.96 -20.68 11.36
C LEU A 481 -9.04 -20.90 12.42
N GLY A 482 -9.53 -22.13 12.61
CA GLY A 482 -10.47 -22.52 13.67
C GLY A 482 -11.88 -22.00 13.47
#